data_6c2f5af8262a7027203f94a13cd12df3
#
_entry.id   6c2f5af8262a7027203f94a13cd12df3
#
_cell.length_a   1.000
_cell.length_b   1.000
_cell.length_c   1.000
_cell.angle_alpha   90.00
_cell.angle_beta   90.00
_cell.angle_gamma   90.00
#
_symmetry.space_group_name_H-M   'P 1'
#
loop_
_entity.id
_entity.type
_entity.pdbx_description
1 polymer ?
#
loop_
_entity_poly.entity_id
_entity_poly.type
_entity_poly.pdbx_seq_one_letter_code
_entity_poly.pdbx_strand_id
1 'polypeptide(L)'
;RGDELAERALDNRMREITLKAKRGTIFDRNGRELAISVSTDSVYAVPAQIEKSKKEREVAQKLAEVLNMDEKEIYDRITRQVSFIWIKRQVDLETSQKLRELDLEGIGLLEESRRFYPKGTLASHVLGISGIDNTGLDGLDLYYDQLIGGTDGKIVIEHDAVGREIPEATHRYIPPVDGSSVVLTIDETIQYILERELDKAVEQRQPKAACGIVMDPKTGEILALASRPNFDPNRYNDYPAGNRRNFAVHDAYEPGSTMKIVTAAAAMEEDVVKASDRFHCPGSIKVANRRISCAGGTSHGSMDFTEVVEHSCNVG
;
A
#
# COMPACT_ATOMS: atom_id res chain seq x y z
N ARG A 1 45.34 20.49 0.85
CA ARG A 1 45.36 19.82 -0.46
C ARG A 1 45.73 18.32 -0.35
N GLY A 2 46.73 17.92 0.50
CA GLY A 2 47.12 16.52 0.67
C GLY A 2 46.04 15.69 1.38
N ASP A 3 45.49 16.20 2.47
CA ASP A 3 44.43 15.56 3.24
C ASP A 3 43.13 15.43 2.46
N GLU A 4 42.77 16.45 1.68
CA GLU A 4 41.58 16.47 0.82
C GLU A 4 41.68 15.48 -0.36
N LEU A 5 42.89 15.27 -0.88
CA LEU A 5 43.16 14.27 -1.91
C LEU A 5 43.18 12.84 -1.33
N ALA A 6 43.67 12.69 -0.10
CA ALA A 6 43.64 11.42 0.62
C ALA A 6 42.19 11.01 0.98
N GLU A 7 41.37 11.97 1.41
CA GLU A 7 39.96 11.74 1.72
C GLU A 7 39.15 11.35 0.45
N ARG A 8 39.34 12.05 -0.67
CA ARG A 8 38.75 11.71 -1.96
C ARG A 8 39.26 10.34 -2.50
N ALA A 9 40.50 9.99 -2.24
CA ALA A 9 41.05 8.68 -2.63
C ALA A 9 40.46 7.55 -1.78
N LEU A 10 40.18 7.79 -0.50
CA LEU A 10 39.47 6.89 0.40
C LEU A 10 38.00 6.74 -0.02
N ASP A 11 37.31 7.82 -0.29
CA ASP A 11 35.90 7.77 -0.76
C ASP A 11 35.74 6.99 -2.06
N ASN A 12 36.71 7.11 -2.99
CA ASN A 12 36.70 6.35 -4.24
C ASN A 12 37.01 4.85 -4.06
N ARG A 13 37.53 4.44 -2.90
CA ARG A 13 37.80 3.04 -2.56
C ARG A 13 36.69 2.38 -1.75
N MET A 14 35.81 3.17 -1.13
CA MET A 14 34.74 2.65 -0.32
C MET A 14 33.48 2.41 -1.16
N ARG A 15 32.94 1.22 -1.08
CA ARG A 15 31.64 0.87 -1.64
C ARG A 15 30.66 0.67 -0.50
N GLU A 16 29.58 1.44 -0.53
CA GLU A 16 28.47 1.24 0.40
C GLU A 16 27.43 0.29 -0.23
N ILE A 17 27.12 -0.77 0.47
CA ILE A 17 26.01 -1.68 0.16
C ILE A 17 24.92 -1.40 1.18
N THR A 18 23.77 -0.93 0.71
CA THR A 18 22.61 -0.69 1.57
C THR A 18 21.94 -2.02 1.92
N LEU A 19 21.76 -2.26 3.20
CA LEU A 19 20.99 -3.38 3.73
C LEU A 19 19.59 -2.90 4.04
N LYS A 20 18.60 -3.36 3.30
CA LYS A 20 17.22 -2.94 3.47
C LYS A 20 16.64 -3.45 4.78
N ALA A 21 16.04 -2.52 5.55
CA ALA A 21 15.22 -2.88 6.70
C ALA A 21 13.95 -3.61 6.26
N LYS A 22 13.41 -4.48 7.11
CA LYS A 22 12.09 -5.08 6.90
C LYS A 22 11.03 -4.11 7.38
N ARG A 23 10.01 -3.91 6.58
CA ARG A 23 8.84 -3.14 7.01
C ARG A 23 8.10 -3.91 8.10
N GLY A 24 7.62 -3.20 9.12
CA GLY A 24 6.81 -3.75 10.19
C GLY A 24 5.53 -4.39 9.65
N THR A 25 5.05 -5.41 10.34
CA THR A 25 3.82 -6.12 10.00
C THR A 25 2.59 -5.27 10.34
N ILE A 26 1.58 -5.29 9.46
CA ILE A 26 0.25 -4.75 9.77
C ILE A 26 -0.66 -5.91 10.14
N PHE A 27 -1.21 -5.84 11.34
CA PHE A 27 -2.13 -6.84 11.89
C PHE A 27 -3.57 -6.31 11.93
N ASP A 28 -4.54 -7.23 11.88
CA ASP A 28 -5.90 -6.94 12.30
C ASP A 28 -5.98 -6.80 13.84
N ARG A 29 -7.16 -6.45 14.36
CA ARG A 29 -7.38 -6.31 15.81
C ARG A 29 -7.12 -7.58 16.63
N ASN A 30 -7.15 -8.75 16.00
CA ASN A 30 -6.96 -10.07 16.60
C ASN A 30 -5.54 -10.61 16.42
N GLY A 31 -4.61 -9.82 15.86
CA GLY A 31 -3.24 -10.23 15.60
C GLY A 31 -3.05 -11.08 14.35
N ARG A 32 -4.01 -11.08 13.41
CA ARG A 32 -3.87 -11.76 12.12
C ARG A 32 -3.12 -10.86 11.14
N GLU A 33 -2.21 -11.44 10.38
CA GLU A 33 -1.36 -10.73 9.44
C GLU A 33 -2.15 -10.27 8.20
N LEU A 34 -2.18 -8.97 7.96
CA LEU A 34 -2.77 -8.34 6.79
C LEU A 34 -1.72 -7.90 5.76
N ALA A 35 -0.55 -7.47 6.23
CA ALA A 35 0.59 -7.14 5.37
C ALA A 35 1.90 -7.45 6.11
N ILE A 36 2.79 -8.20 5.46
CA ILE A 36 4.07 -8.66 6.01
C ILE A 36 5.22 -8.31 5.08
N SER A 37 6.44 -8.42 5.57
CA SER A 37 7.65 -8.37 4.76
C SER A 37 8.26 -9.75 4.62
N VAL A 38 8.52 -10.18 3.40
CA VAL A 38 9.15 -11.45 3.09
C VAL A 38 10.52 -11.22 2.46
N SER A 39 11.50 -12.06 2.81
CA SER A 39 12.80 -12.05 2.14
C SER A 39 12.64 -12.60 0.72
N THR A 40 13.33 -11.96 -0.21
CA THR A 40 13.38 -12.35 -1.63
C THR A 40 14.76 -12.00 -2.18
N ASP A 41 15.18 -12.70 -3.22
CA ASP A 41 16.45 -12.39 -3.89
C ASP A 41 16.22 -11.46 -5.08
N SER A 42 17.20 -10.60 -5.33
CA SER A 42 17.27 -9.76 -6.53
C SER A 42 18.54 -10.09 -7.30
N VAL A 43 18.40 -10.27 -8.60
CA VAL A 43 19.47 -10.66 -9.51
C VAL A 43 20.20 -9.43 -9.99
N TYR A 44 21.51 -9.39 -9.81
CA TYR A 44 22.37 -8.33 -10.33
C TYR A 44 23.51 -8.90 -11.17
N ALA A 45 24.07 -8.05 -12.01
CA ALA A 45 25.26 -8.35 -12.78
C ALA A 45 26.39 -7.37 -12.48
N VAL A 46 27.62 -7.86 -12.58
CA VAL A 46 28.88 -7.11 -12.59
C VAL A 46 29.47 -7.20 -14.00
N PRO A 47 29.13 -6.28 -14.93
CA PRO A 47 29.49 -6.38 -16.34
C PRO A 47 30.98 -6.61 -16.60
N ALA A 48 31.87 -5.96 -15.84
CA ALA A 48 33.32 -6.15 -15.96
C ALA A 48 33.81 -7.57 -15.69
N GLN A 49 33.12 -8.36 -14.86
CA GLN A 49 33.44 -9.77 -14.63
C GLN A 49 33.00 -10.63 -15.79
N ILE A 50 31.79 -10.36 -16.32
CA ILE A 50 31.23 -11.08 -17.47
C ILE A 50 32.10 -10.85 -18.73
N GLU A 51 32.51 -9.60 -18.99
CA GLU A 51 33.39 -9.24 -20.11
C GLU A 51 34.75 -9.99 -20.06
N LYS A 52 35.35 -10.13 -18.87
CA LYS A 52 36.57 -10.89 -18.69
C LYS A 52 36.43 -12.36 -19.06
N SER A 53 35.28 -12.96 -18.80
CA SER A 53 34.99 -14.36 -19.12
C SER A 53 34.74 -14.60 -20.60
N LYS A 54 34.42 -13.54 -21.37
CA LYS A 54 34.01 -13.59 -22.79
C LYS A 54 32.78 -14.48 -23.06
N LYS A 55 31.84 -14.54 -22.08
CA LYS A 55 30.67 -15.41 -22.12
C LYS A 55 29.34 -14.61 -22.13
N GLU A 56 29.35 -13.37 -22.55
CA GLU A 56 28.23 -12.46 -22.47
C GLU A 56 26.95 -13.05 -23.09
N ARG A 57 27.07 -13.70 -24.26
CA ARG A 57 25.93 -14.33 -24.92
C ARG A 57 25.41 -15.56 -24.20
N GLU A 58 26.31 -16.41 -23.70
CA GLU A 58 25.93 -17.59 -22.92
C GLU A 58 25.19 -17.19 -21.64
N VAL A 59 25.73 -16.18 -20.92
CA VAL A 59 25.11 -15.63 -19.70
C VAL A 59 23.75 -15.03 -20.01
N ALA A 60 23.62 -14.23 -21.08
CA ALA A 60 22.35 -13.63 -21.47
C ALA A 60 21.30 -14.68 -21.81
N GLN A 61 21.66 -15.71 -22.57
CA GLN A 61 20.76 -16.79 -22.94
C GLN A 61 20.27 -17.58 -21.71
N LYS A 62 21.17 -18.01 -20.81
CA LYS A 62 20.79 -18.74 -19.58
C LYS A 62 19.89 -17.91 -18.65
N LEU A 63 20.23 -16.62 -18.49
CA LEU A 63 19.40 -15.70 -17.71
C LEU A 63 18.02 -15.49 -18.34
N ALA A 64 17.93 -15.35 -19.67
CA ALA A 64 16.68 -15.17 -20.39
C ALA A 64 15.73 -16.35 -20.15
N GLU A 65 16.26 -17.58 -20.22
CA GLU A 65 15.51 -18.80 -19.99
C GLU A 65 14.96 -18.90 -18.55
N VAL A 66 15.83 -18.63 -17.54
CA VAL A 66 15.44 -18.76 -16.12
C VAL A 66 14.56 -17.61 -15.67
N LEU A 67 14.83 -16.37 -16.11
CA LEU A 67 14.12 -15.17 -15.70
C LEU A 67 12.84 -14.91 -16.53
N ASN A 68 12.62 -15.67 -17.61
CA ASN A 68 11.57 -15.43 -18.59
C ASN A 68 11.57 -13.97 -19.09
N MET A 69 12.76 -13.52 -19.56
CA MET A 69 13.01 -12.18 -20.07
C MET A 69 13.58 -12.26 -21.50
N ASP A 70 13.51 -11.16 -22.24
CA ASP A 70 14.12 -11.07 -23.55
C ASP A 70 15.65 -11.13 -23.47
N GLU A 71 16.28 -12.03 -24.25
CA GLU A 71 17.72 -12.24 -24.27
C GLU A 71 18.48 -10.97 -24.66
N LYS A 72 17.96 -10.23 -25.64
CA LYS A 72 18.59 -9.00 -26.10
C LYS A 72 18.57 -7.92 -25.01
N GLU A 73 17.46 -7.80 -24.28
CA GLU A 73 17.36 -6.86 -23.16
C GLU A 73 18.40 -7.17 -22.08
N ILE A 74 18.57 -8.45 -21.74
CA ILE A 74 19.57 -8.89 -20.76
C ILE A 74 20.98 -8.62 -21.29
N TYR A 75 21.25 -8.99 -22.55
CA TYR A 75 22.56 -8.75 -23.18
C TYR A 75 22.92 -7.26 -23.17
N ASP A 76 21.99 -6.38 -23.54
CA ASP A 76 22.17 -4.93 -23.52
C ASP A 76 22.43 -4.39 -22.09
N ARG A 77 21.91 -5.04 -21.08
CA ARG A 77 22.16 -4.68 -19.67
C ARG A 77 23.55 -5.12 -19.20
N ILE A 78 23.92 -6.38 -19.45
CA ILE A 78 25.19 -6.96 -18.94
C ILE A 78 26.43 -6.48 -19.70
N THR A 79 26.27 -5.83 -20.85
CA THR A 79 27.36 -5.22 -21.65
C THR A 79 27.54 -3.73 -21.40
N ARG A 80 26.78 -3.13 -20.47
CA ARG A 80 26.96 -1.72 -20.12
C ARG A 80 28.27 -1.49 -19.36
N GLN A 81 28.88 -0.34 -19.58
CA GLN A 81 30.09 0.12 -18.89
C GLN A 81 29.73 0.68 -17.48
N VAL A 82 29.26 -0.21 -16.60
CA VAL A 82 28.88 0.11 -15.22
C VAL A 82 29.43 -0.97 -14.27
N SER A 83 29.68 -0.61 -13.02
CA SER A 83 30.19 -1.55 -12.03
C SER A 83 29.15 -2.55 -11.52
N PHE A 84 27.86 -2.19 -11.62
CA PHE A 84 26.74 -2.94 -11.09
C PHE A 84 25.46 -2.60 -11.86
N ILE A 85 24.64 -3.60 -12.14
CA ILE A 85 23.32 -3.39 -12.76
C ILE A 85 22.32 -4.45 -12.30
N TRP A 86 21.11 -4.03 -11.96
CA TRP A 86 20.00 -4.94 -11.69
C TRP A 86 19.53 -5.60 -12.99
N ILE A 87 19.42 -6.94 -12.96
CA ILE A 87 18.80 -7.70 -14.06
C ILE A 87 17.30 -7.88 -13.78
N LYS A 88 16.96 -8.46 -12.65
CA LYS A 88 15.57 -8.62 -12.19
C LYS A 88 15.52 -8.58 -10.68
N ARG A 89 14.65 -7.73 -10.15
CA ARG A 89 14.49 -7.61 -8.70
C ARG A 89 13.33 -8.49 -8.22
N GLN A 90 13.44 -8.92 -6.96
CA GLN A 90 12.40 -9.63 -6.22
C GLN A 90 11.91 -10.90 -6.95
N VAL A 91 12.86 -11.77 -7.33
CA VAL A 91 12.54 -13.06 -7.94
C VAL A 91 12.00 -14.04 -6.89
N ASP A 92 11.21 -15.03 -7.34
CA ASP A 92 10.72 -16.09 -6.47
C ASP A 92 11.84 -17.05 -6.07
N LEU A 93 11.55 -17.89 -5.05
CA LEU A 93 12.52 -18.81 -4.47
C LEU A 93 13.02 -19.85 -5.48
N GLU A 94 12.12 -20.34 -6.36
CA GLU A 94 12.48 -21.34 -7.37
C GLU A 94 13.46 -20.76 -8.39
N THR A 95 13.18 -19.55 -8.88
CA THR A 95 14.08 -18.81 -9.77
C THR A 95 15.44 -18.55 -9.11
N SER A 96 15.44 -18.15 -7.85
CA SER A 96 16.65 -17.92 -7.07
C SER A 96 17.50 -19.19 -6.93
N GLN A 97 16.90 -20.33 -6.63
CA GLN A 97 17.58 -21.63 -6.54
C GLN A 97 18.20 -22.03 -7.87
N LYS A 98 17.46 -21.94 -8.98
CA LYS A 98 17.98 -22.21 -10.33
C LYS A 98 19.19 -21.36 -10.68
N LEU A 99 19.15 -20.07 -10.32
CA LEU A 99 20.29 -19.18 -10.59
C LEU A 99 21.53 -19.52 -9.74
N ARG A 100 21.36 -19.96 -8.50
CA ARG A 100 22.46 -20.44 -7.66
C ARG A 100 23.10 -21.71 -8.21
N GLU A 101 22.28 -22.62 -8.75
CA GLU A 101 22.79 -23.85 -9.39
C GLU A 101 23.55 -23.58 -10.70
N LEU A 102 23.19 -22.53 -11.43
CA LEU A 102 23.86 -22.15 -12.67
C LEU A 102 25.24 -21.54 -12.45
N ASP A 103 25.51 -20.99 -11.26
CA ASP A 103 26.79 -20.38 -10.84
C ASP A 103 27.46 -19.54 -11.95
N LEU A 104 26.72 -18.57 -12.48
CA LEU A 104 27.16 -17.75 -13.61
C LEU A 104 28.13 -16.68 -13.15
N GLU A 105 29.34 -16.66 -13.76
CA GLU A 105 30.35 -15.65 -13.45
C GLU A 105 29.85 -14.23 -13.69
N GLY A 106 30.01 -13.36 -12.70
CA GLY A 106 29.56 -11.98 -12.74
C GLY A 106 28.06 -11.77 -12.50
N ILE A 107 27.31 -12.82 -12.19
CA ILE A 107 25.93 -12.75 -11.73
C ILE A 107 25.87 -13.02 -10.24
N GLY A 108 25.14 -12.20 -9.50
CA GLY A 108 24.94 -12.40 -8.06
C GLY A 108 23.49 -12.23 -7.66
N LEU A 109 23.19 -12.72 -6.47
CA LEU A 109 21.91 -12.57 -5.81
C LEU A 109 22.11 -11.72 -4.55
N LEU A 110 21.27 -10.70 -4.40
CA LEU A 110 21.22 -9.86 -3.21
C LEU A 110 19.87 -10.03 -2.54
N GLU A 111 19.88 -10.34 -1.26
CA GLU A 111 18.65 -10.43 -0.48
C GLU A 111 18.02 -9.04 -0.31
N GLU A 112 16.74 -8.95 -0.65
CA GLU A 112 15.92 -7.77 -0.47
C GLU A 112 14.65 -8.12 0.32
N SER A 113 13.99 -7.10 0.86
CA SER A 113 12.68 -7.24 1.49
C SER A 113 11.59 -6.88 0.50
N ARG A 114 10.54 -7.70 0.42
CA ARG A 114 9.33 -7.45 -0.37
C ARG A 114 8.11 -7.40 0.53
N ARG A 115 7.29 -6.36 0.35
CA ARG A 115 5.97 -6.28 0.97
C ARG A 115 5.06 -7.34 0.35
N PHE A 116 4.35 -8.09 1.20
CA PHE A 116 3.44 -9.14 0.78
C PHE A 116 2.13 -9.05 1.56
N TYR A 117 1.02 -9.18 0.84
CA TYR A 117 -0.33 -9.10 1.37
C TYR A 117 -0.97 -10.49 1.27
N PRO A 118 -0.93 -11.29 2.36
CA PRO A 118 -1.29 -12.71 2.33
C PRO A 118 -2.76 -12.97 2.02
N LYS A 119 -3.61 -11.97 2.19
CA LYS A 119 -5.05 -12.04 1.93
C LYS A 119 -5.46 -11.49 0.56
N GLY A 120 -4.50 -11.20 -0.32
CA GLY A 120 -4.75 -10.68 -1.67
C GLY A 120 -5.49 -9.35 -1.63
N THR A 121 -6.70 -9.30 -2.20
CA THR A 121 -7.49 -8.07 -2.33
C THR A 121 -8.13 -7.57 -1.03
N LEU A 122 -8.10 -8.36 0.05
CA LEU A 122 -8.76 -8.01 1.31
C LEU A 122 -8.15 -6.74 1.92
N ALA A 123 -9.00 -5.79 2.26
CA ALA A 123 -8.65 -4.50 2.84
C ALA A 123 -7.64 -3.68 1.99
N SER A 124 -7.55 -3.94 0.67
CA SER A 124 -6.55 -3.32 -0.21
C SER A 124 -6.53 -1.79 -0.15
N HIS A 125 -7.71 -1.14 -0.09
CA HIS A 125 -7.82 0.32 0.01
C HIS A 125 -7.41 0.89 1.37
N VAL A 126 -7.42 0.08 2.41
CA VAL A 126 -6.94 0.45 3.75
C VAL A 126 -5.44 0.26 3.84
N LEU A 127 -4.97 -0.94 3.48
CA LEU A 127 -3.55 -1.30 3.56
C LEU A 127 -2.71 -0.46 2.61
N GLY A 128 -3.22 -0.22 1.41
CA GLY A 128 -2.47 0.47 0.37
C GLY A 128 -1.44 -0.43 -0.31
N ILE A 129 -0.35 0.17 -0.73
CA ILE A 129 0.73 -0.51 -1.47
C ILE A 129 2.10 0.01 -1.05
N SER A 130 3.10 -0.86 -1.17
CA SER A 130 4.52 -0.51 -1.07
C SER A 130 5.22 -0.72 -2.41
N GLY A 131 6.13 0.19 -2.75
CA GLY A 131 6.95 0.09 -3.95
C GLY A 131 8.10 -0.90 -3.81
N ILE A 132 8.78 -1.15 -4.94
CA ILE A 132 9.91 -2.07 -5.02
C ILE A 132 11.10 -1.65 -4.13
N ASP A 133 11.22 -0.34 -3.86
CA ASP A 133 12.28 0.22 -3.01
C ASP A 133 11.91 0.23 -1.52
N ASN A 134 10.88 -0.53 -1.14
CA ASN A 134 10.41 -0.66 0.24
C ASN A 134 9.83 0.64 0.82
N THR A 135 9.31 1.53 -0.01
CA THR A 135 8.65 2.78 0.38
C THR A 135 7.14 2.64 0.23
N GLY A 136 6.37 3.19 1.15
CA GLY A 136 4.91 3.25 1.05
C GLY A 136 4.48 4.19 -0.08
N LEU A 137 3.52 3.76 -0.90
CA LEU A 137 3.02 4.52 -2.04
C LEU A 137 1.56 4.94 -1.87
N ASP A 138 0.78 4.20 -1.07
CA ASP A 138 -0.63 4.47 -0.83
C ASP A 138 -1.12 3.84 0.49
N GLY A 139 -2.30 4.27 0.97
CA GLY A 139 -2.95 3.73 2.16
C GLY A 139 -2.13 3.83 3.44
N LEU A 140 -2.28 2.84 4.32
CA LEU A 140 -1.57 2.81 5.60
C LEU A 140 -0.06 2.54 5.43
N ASP A 141 0.34 1.83 4.37
CA ASP A 141 1.75 1.65 4.05
C ASP A 141 2.44 3.01 3.77
N LEU A 142 1.73 3.97 3.15
CA LEU A 142 2.23 5.34 2.97
C LEU A 142 2.09 6.17 4.27
N TYR A 143 0.91 6.14 4.88
CA TYR A 143 0.63 6.99 6.04
C TYR A 143 1.58 6.72 7.22
N TYR A 144 1.90 5.45 7.46
CA TYR A 144 2.83 5.03 8.51
C TYR A 144 4.24 4.73 7.99
N ASP A 145 4.63 5.19 6.79
CA ASP A 145 5.91 4.84 6.17
C ASP A 145 7.12 5.07 7.08
N GLN A 146 7.17 6.19 7.79
CA GLN A 146 8.24 6.50 8.75
C GLN A 146 8.29 5.54 9.95
N LEU A 147 7.14 5.00 10.35
CA LEU A 147 7.05 4.09 11.50
C LEU A 147 7.36 2.65 11.11
N ILE A 148 6.74 2.21 10.00
CA ILE A 148 6.81 0.80 9.57
C ILE A 148 7.97 0.52 8.62
N GLY A 149 8.56 1.55 7.98
CA GLY A 149 9.62 1.42 7.00
C GLY A 149 10.96 0.94 7.57
N GLY A 150 11.19 1.22 8.85
CA GLY A 150 12.47 0.95 9.51
C GLY A 150 13.59 1.90 9.07
N THR A 151 14.81 1.55 9.43
CA THR A 151 16.01 2.30 9.04
C THR A 151 17.00 1.36 8.37
N ASP A 152 17.35 1.66 7.13
CA ASP A 152 18.30 0.84 6.37
C ASP A 152 19.66 0.80 7.06
N GLY A 153 20.27 -0.38 7.07
CA GLY A 153 21.65 -0.58 7.42
C GLY A 153 22.59 -0.41 6.22
N LYS A 154 23.88 -0.50 6.48
CA LYS A 154 24.88 -0.49 5.41
C LYS A 154 26.13 -1.27 5.75
N ILE A 155 26.73 -1.85 4.71
CA ILE A 155 28.07 -2.41 4.77
C ILE A 155 28.96 -1.49 3.94
N VAL A 156 30.03 -1.02 4.55
CA VAL A 156 31.08 -0.26 3.85
C VAL A 156 32.26 -1.20 3.63
N ILE A 157 32.58 -1.47 2.38
CA ILE A 157 33.65 -2.38 1.95
C ILE A 157 34.71 -1.57 1.20
N GLU A 158 35.99 -1.75 1.56
CA GLU A 158 37.08 -1.12 0.85
C GLU A 158 37.53 -2.00 -0.34
N HIS A 159 37.65 -1.38 -1.51
CA HIS A 159 38.07 -2.04 -2.75
C HIS A 159 39.41 -1.50 -3.24
N ASP A 160 40.17 -2.35 -3.92
CA ASP A 160 41.39 -1.92 -4.63
C ASP A 160 41.05 -1.10 -5.89
N ALA A 161 42.04 -0.49 -6.52
CA ALA A 161 41.90 0.31 -7.73
C ALA A 161 41.33 -0.47 -8.94
N VAL A 162 41.19 -1.80 -8.83
CA VAL A 162 40.63 -2.70 -9.86
C VAL A 162 39.25 -3.21 -9.44
N GLY A 163 38.73 -2.73 -8.28
CA GLY A 163 37.42 -3.08 -7.78
C GLY A 163 37.29 -4.41 -7.07
N ARG A 164 38.41 -4.99 -6.60
CA ARG A 164 38.43 -6.21 -5.80
C ARG A 164 38.40 -5.87 -4.32
N GLU A 165 37.63 -6.60 -3.55
CA GLU A 165 37.56 -6.50 -2.09
C GLU A 165 38.93 -6.72 -1.47
N ILE A 166 39.30 -5.87 -0.51
CA ILE A 166 40.56 -6.02 0.25
C ILE A 166 40.19 -6.77 1.54
N PRO A 167 40.57 -8.06 1.68
CA PRO A 167 40.13 -8.91 2.79
C PRO A 167 40.55 -8.43 4.19
N GLU A 168 41.62 -7.64 4.27
CA GLU A 168 42.21 -7.13 5.52
C GLU A 168 41.73 -5.70 5.84
N ALA A 169 40.89 -5.10 4.98
CA ALA A 169 40.36 -3.75 5.20
C ALA A 169 39.31 -3.71 6.30
N THR A 170 39.16 -2.55 6.92
CA THR A 170 38.13 -2.34 7.96
C THR A 170 36.75 -2.30 7.34
N HIS A 171 35.98 -3.37 7.49
CA HIS A 171 34.58 -3.41 7.12
C HIS A 171 33.75 -2.74 8.23
N ARG A 172 33.00 -1.70 7.87
CA ARG A 172 32.03 -1.08 8.79
C ARG A 172 30.65 -1.64 8.50
N TYR A 173 30.11 -2.41 9.44
CA TYR A 173 28.78 -2.95 9.39
C TYR A 173 27.85 -2.13 10.28
N ILE A 174 26.80 -1.56 9.70
CA ILE A 174 25.71 -0.90 10.41
C ILE A 174 24.46 -1.74 10.14
N PRO A 175 23.94 -2.46 11.15
CA PRO A 175 22.76 -3.31 10.97
C PRO A 175 21.53 -2.48 10.63
N PRO A 176 20.61 -2.98 9.81
CA PRO A 176 19.30 -2.37 9.63
C PRO A 176 18.48 -2.47 10.92
N VAL A 177 17.59 -1.51 11.11
CA VAL A 177 16.60 -1.53 12.19
C VAL A 177 15.23 -1.72 11.54
N ASP A 178 14.61 -2.87 11.78
CA ASP A 178 13.30 -3.19 11.21
C ASP A 178 12.22 -2.23 11.72
N GLY A 179 11.20 -2.00 10.89
CA GLY A 179 10.11 -1.11 11.21
C GLY A 179 9.18 -1.66 12.31
N SER A 180 8.51 -0.76 13.00
CA SER A 180 7.52 -1.13 14.01
C SER A 180 6.27 -1.72 13.38
N SER A 181 5.68 -2.72 14.03
CA SER A 181 4.41 -3.29 13.61
C SER A 181 3.23 -2.42 14.06
N VAL A 182 2.13 -2.49 13.31
CA VAL A 182 0.89 -1.74 13.57
C VAL A 182 -0.27 -2.73 13.72
N VAL A 183 -1.09 -2.54 14.74
CA VAL A 183 -2.35 -3.27 14.94
C VAL A 183 -3.50 -2.33 14.61
N LEU A 184 -4.36 -2.75 13.69
CA LEU A 184 -5.52 -1.98 13.24
C LEU A 184 -6.76 -2.31 14.10
N THR A 185 -7.77 -1.46 13.99
CA THR A 185 -9.12 -1.77 14.51
C THR A 185 -9.92 -2.67 13.57
N ILE A 186 -9.45 -2.84 12.32
CA ILE A 186 -10.07 -3.74 11.33
C ILE A 186 -10.12 -5.17 11.88
N ASP A 187 -11.29 -5.80 11.74
CA ASP A 187 -11.49 -7.23 11.97
C ASP A 187 -11.53 -7.95 10.62
N GLU A 188 -10.61 -8.89 10.40
CA GLU A 188 -10.51 -9.64 9.14
C GLU A 188 -11.83 -10.30 8.73
N THR A 189 -12.56 -10.85 9.70
CA THR A 189 -13.81 -11.55 9.41
C THR A 189 -14.91 -10.59 9.00
N ILE A 190 -15.04 -9.44 9.70
CA ILE A 190 -16.02 -8.41 9.36
C ILE A 190 -15.68 -7.78 8.03
N GLN A 191 -14.40 -7.52 7.78
CA GLN A 191 -13.89 -7.00 6.49
C GLN A 191 -14.26 -7.94 5.33
N TYR A 192 -14.01 -9.24 5.49
CA TYR A 192 -14.35 -10.24 4.50
C TYR A 192 -15.87 -10.28 4.21
N ILE A 193 -16.70 -10.23 5.25
CA ILE A 193 -18.16 -10.21 5.11
C ILE A 193 -18.60 -8.98 4.33
N LEU A 194 -18.10 -7.79 4.71
CA LEU A 194 -18.41 -6.53 4.03
C LEU A 194 -18.03 -6.61 2.54
N GLU A 195 -16.82 -7.05 2.24
CA GLU A 195 -16.33 -7.15 0.87
C GLU A 195 -17.16 -8.13 0.02
N ARG A 196 -17.47 -9.28 0.58
CA ARG A 196 -18.33 -10.28 -0.08
C ARG A 196 -19.72 -9.71 -0.42
N GLU A 197 -20.34 -8.96 0.50
CA GLU A 197 -21.66 -8.37 0.26
C GLU A 197 -21.58 -7.21 -0.74
N LEU A 198 -20.50 -6.43 -0.75
CA LEU A 198 -20.26 -5.42 -1.78
C LEU A 198 -20.08 -6.07 -3.16
N ASP A 199 -19.36 -7.18 -3.27
CA ASP A 199 -19.21 -7.90 -4.53
C ASP A 199 -20.56 -8.36 -5.09
N LYS A 200 -21.41 -8.96 -4.26
CA LYS A 200 -22.78 -9.33 -4.64
C LYS A 200 -23.61 -8.12 -5.09
N ALA A 201 -23.51 -7.01 -4.36
CA ALA A 201 -24.24 -5.79 -4.72
C ALA A 201 -23.77 -5.22 -6.06
N VAL A 202 -22.46 -5.23 -6.32
CA VAL A 202 -21.88 -4.80 -7.60
C VAL A 202 -22.32 -5.72 -8.73
N GLU A 203 -22.29 -7.03 -8.55
CA GLU A 203 -22.75 -8.01 -9.55
C GLU A 203 -24.23 -7.82 -9.89
N GLN A 204 -25.09 -7.67 -8.88
CA GLN A 204 -26.54 -7.56 -9.06
C GLN A 204 -27.01 -6.21 -9.60
N ARG A 205 -26.34 -5.12 -9.21
CA ARG A 205 -26.82 -3.75 -9.49
C ARG A 205 -25.94 -2.98 -10.47
N GLN A 206 -24.74 -3.48 -10.75
CA GLN A 206 -23.77 -2.89 -11.67
C GLN A 206 -23.52 -1.37 -11.45
N PRO A 207 -23.33 -0.92 -10.18
CA PRO A 207 -23.00 0.47 -9.91
C PRO A 207 -21.62 0.83 -10.47
N LYS A 208 -21.37 2.09 -10.73
CA LYS A 208 -20.02 2.58 -11.14
C LYS A 208 -18.99 2.40 -10.02
N ALA A 209 -19.42 2.56 -8.78
CA ALA A 209 -18.62 2.39 -7.59
C ALA A 209 -19.51 2.00 -6.41
N ALA A 210 -18.94 1.33 -5.42
CA ALA A 210 -19.60 1.02 -4.16
C ALA A 210 -18.57 1.09 -3.02
N CYS A 211 -19.02 1.52 -1.85
CA CYS A 211 -18.19 1.44 -0.63
C CYS A 211 -19.06 1.09 0.57
N GLY A 212 -18.41 0.58 1.60
CA GLY A 212 -19.04 0.28 2.87
C GLY A 212 -18.07 0.48 4.02
N ILE A 213 -18.61 0.90 5.16
CA ILE A 213 -17.89 1.08 6.42
C ILE A 213 -18.69 0.40 7.51
N VAL A 214 -18.02 -0.39 8.34
CA VAL A 214 -18.58 -0.96 9.57
C VAL A 214 -17.85 -0.34 10.74
N MET A 215 -18.61 0.29 11.64
CA MET A 215 -18.06 1.01 12.78
C MET A 215 -18.73 0.52 14.08
N ASP A 216 -17.95 0.40 15.15
CA ASP A 216 -18.48 0.21 16.50
C ASP A 216 -19.07 1.56 16.98
N PRO A 217 -20.38 1.64 17.24
CA PRO A 217 -21.02 2.90 17.62
C PRO A 217 -20.62 3.41 19.02
N LYS A 218 -20.02 2.56 19.86
CA LYS A 218 -19.60 2.92 21.22
C LYS A 218 -18.20 3.51 21.27
N THR A 219 -17.30 2.97 20.45
CA THR A 219 -15.89 3.36 20.47
C THR A 219 -15.51 4.25 19.28
N GLY A 220 -16.27 4.22 18.18
CA GLY A 220 -15.92 4.84 16.92
C GLY A 220 -14.87 4.06 16.11
N GLU A 221 -14.47 2.87 16.58
CA GLU A 221 -13.51 2.03 15.85
C GLU A 221 -14.09 1.55 14.52
N ILE A 222 -13.31 1.72 13.45
CA ILE A 222 -13.66 1.18 12.14
C ILE A 222 -13.24 -0.29 12.10
N LEU A 223 -14.24 -1.18 12.05
CA LEU A 223 -14.06 -2.63 12.03
C LEU A 223 -13.88 -3.18 10.62
N ALA A 224 -14.43 -2.49 9.61
CA ALA A 224 -14.23 -2.80 8.20
C ALA A 224 -14.42 -1.56 7.34
N LEU A 225 -13.66 -1.46 6.26
CA LEU A 225 -13.79 -0.42 5.24
C LEU A 225 -13.39 -0.99 3.89
N ALA A 226 -14.29 -0.94 2.93
CA ALA A 226 -14.07 -1.47 1.60
C ALA A 226 -14.66 -0.57 0.51
N SER A 227 -14.01 -0.55 -0.65
CA SER A 227 -14.49 0.12 -1.86
C SER A 227 -14.47 -0.85 -3.05
N ARG A 228 -15.27 -0.53 -4.09
CA ARG A 228 -15.28 -1.23 -5.38
C ARG A 228 -15.23 -0.20 -6.51
N PRO A 229 -14.48 -0.46 -7.60
CA PRO A 229 -13.66 -1.66 -7.82
C PRO A 229 -12.45 -1.73 -6.87
N ASN A 230 -12.00 -2.95 -6.55
CA ASN A 230 -10.80 -3.20 -5.75
C ASN A 230 -9.59 -3.58 -6.62
N PHE A 231 -8.47 -3.92 -5.98
CA PHE A 231 -7.23 -4.36 -6.62
C PHE A 231 -6.46 -5.31 -5.70
N ASP A 232 -5.54 -6.10 -6.27
CA ASP A 232 -4.59 -6.90 -5.50
C ASP A 232 -3.31 -6.08 -5.26
N PRO A 233 -2.98 -5.71 -4.01
CA PRO A 233 -1.77 -4.96 -3.70
C PRO A 233 -0.47 -5.66 -4.12
N ASN A 234 -0.47 -7.00 -4.20
CA ASN A 234 0.69 -7.77 -4.66
C ASN A 234 0.95 -7.57 -6.16
N ARG A 235 -0.07 -7.14 -6.93
CA ARG A 235 -0.02 -6.96 -8.38
C ARG A 235 -0.67 -5.65 -8.81
N TYR A 236 -0.48 -4.59 -8.04
CA TYR A 236 -1.18 -3.32 -8.23
C TYR A 236 -0.96 -2.68 -9.62
N ASN A 237 0.12 -3.03 -10.31
CA ASN A 237 0.40 -2.54 -11.67
C ASN A 237 -0.52 -3.16 -12.74
N ASP A 238 -1.15 -4.31 -12.44
CA ASP A 238 -2.07 -4.98 -13.35
C ASP A 238 -3.46 -4.30 -13.37
N TYR A 239 -3.69 -3.35 -12.47
CA TYR A 239 -4.96 -2.68 -12.28
C TYR A 239 -4.90 -1.20 -12.69
N PRO A 240 -6.00 -0.64 -13.25
CA PRO A 240 -6.11 0.78 -13.47
C PRO A 240 -5.87 1.60 -12.20
N ALA A 241 -5.20 2.73 -12.30
CA ALA A 241 -4.91 3.59 -11.14
C ALA A 241 -6.18 4.00 -10.35
N GLY A 242 -7.32 4.15 -11.04
CA GLY A 242 -8.60 4.46 -10.43
C GLY A 242 -9.09 3.40 -9.43
N ASN A 243 -8.70 2.14 -9.60
CA ASN A 243 -9.10 1.06 -8.68
C ASN A 243 -8.47 1.21 -7.28
N ARG A 244 -7.39 1.96 -7.15
CA ARG A 244 -6.71 2.20 -5.88
C ARG A 244 -7.36 3.30 -5.05
N ARG A 245 -8.28 4.07 -5.66
CA ARG A 245 -8.97 5.17 -4.99
C ARG A 245 -9.94 4.65 -3.95
N ASN A 246 -9.74 5.05 -2.71
CA ASN A 246 -10.66 4.74 -1.62
C ASN A 246 -11.81 5.77 -1.62
N PHE A 247 -12.94 5.42 -2.21
CA PHE A 247 -14.11 6.30 -2.32
C PHE A 247 -14.62 6.80 -0.97
N ALA A 248 -14.52 5.98 0.07
CA ALA A 248 -15.02 6.32 1.39
C ALA A 248 -14.33 7.53 2.02
N VAL A 249 -13.09 7.83 1.60
CA VAL A 249 -12.27 8.94 2.17
C VAL A 249 -11.85 9.99 1.16
N HIS A 250 -11.97 9.70 -0.15
CA HIS A 250 -11.53 10.64 -1.19
C HIS A 250 -12.67 11.38 -1.88
N ASP A 251 -13.88 10.81 -1.86
CA ASP A 251 -15.00 11.36 -2.64
C ASP A 251 -15.96 12.13 -1.77
N ALA A 252 -16.28 13.34 -2.20
CA ALA A 252 -17.41 14.07 -1.69
C ALA A 252 -18.69 13.60 -2.40
N TYR A 253 -19.76 13.38 -1.65
CA TYR A 253 -21.07 13.00 -2.19
C TYR A 253 -22.19 13.77 -1.51
N GLU A 254 -23.34 13.85 -2.16
CA GLU A 254 -24.54 14.42 -1.57
C GLU A 254 -25.23 13.37 -0.70
N PRO A 255 -25.17 13.49 0.65
CA PRO A 255 -25.69 12.46 1.56
C PRO A 255 -27.22 12.35 1.54
N GLY A 256 -27.90 13.37 1.06
CA GLY A 256 -29.34 13.41 1.06
C GLY A 256 -29.93 13.27 2.47
N SER A 257 -31.06 12.47 2.59
CA SER A 257 -31.73 12.28 3.89
C SER A 257 -30.87 11.59 4.96
N THR A 258 -29.77 10.97 4.60
CA THR A 258 -28.84 10.39 5.61
C THR A 258 -28.19 11.48 6.47
N MET A 259 -28.07 12.71 5.96
CA MET A 259 -27.56 13.83 6.74
C MET A 259 -28.52 14.26 7.87
N LYS A 260 -29.77 13.89 7.82
CA LYS A 260 -30.75 14.19 8.89
C LYS A 260 -30.38 13.51 10.22
N ILE A 261 -29.73 12.35 10.18
CA ILE A 261 -29.24 11.68 11.40
C ILE A 261 -28.22 12.57 12.11
N VAL A 262 -27.29 13.18 11.35
CA VAL A 262 -26.29 14.10 11.91
C VAL A 262 -26.97 15.36 12.47
N THR A 263 -27.92 15.92 11.71
CA THR A 263 -28.67 17.11 12.14
C THR A 263 -29.50 16.83 13.41
N ALA A 264 -30.17 15.68 13.46
CA ALA A 264 -30.97 15.28 14.64
C ALA A 264 -30.07 15.03 15.87
N ALA A 265 -28.94 14.34 15.70
CA ALA A 265 -28.01 14.13 16.79
C ALA A 265 -27.43 15.44 17.33
N ALA A 266 -27.04 16.36 16.44
CA ALA A 266 -26.55 17.68 16.84
C ALA A 266 -27.62 18.49 17.58
N ALA A 267 -28.86 18.48 17.10
CA ALA A 267 -29.96 19.22 17.74
C ALA A 267 -30.30 18.66 19.16
N MET A 268 -30.18 17.36 19.35
CA MET A 268 -30.34 16.71 20.66
C MET A 268 -29.16 17.00 21.61
N GLU A 269 -27.94 16.97 21.11
CA GLU A 269 -26.72 17.25 21.89
C GLU A 269 -26.69 18.70 22.39
N GLU A 270 -27.17 19.65 21.58
CA GLU A 270 -27.30 21.07 21.95
C GLU A 270 -28.53 21.40 22.76
N ASP A 271 -29.32 20.39 23.17
CA ASP A 271 -30.57 20.54 23.93
C ASP A 271 -31.60 21.50 23.27
N VAL A 272 -31.54 21.70 21.93
CA VAL A 272 -32.48 22.57 21.23
C VAL A 272 -33.76 21.84 20.80
N VAL A 273 -33.78 20.51 20.92
CA VAL A 273 -34.95 19.67 20.63
C VAL A 273 -35.02 18.48 21.57
N LYS A 274 -36.25 18.09 21.93
CA LYS A 274 -36.55 16.87 22.68
C LYS A 274 -37.37 15.91 21.83
N ALA A 275 -37.28 14.63 22.09
CA ALA A 275 -38.03 13.60 21.35
C ALA A 275 -39.54 13.85 21.35
N SER A 276 -40.08 14.49 22.39
CA SER A 276 -41.50 14.81 22.56
C SER A 276 -41.95 16.11 21.89
N ASP A 277 -41.03 16.93 21.35
CA ASP A 277 -41.35 18.20 20.72
C ASP A 277 -42.20 17.98 19.46
N ARG A 278 -43.20 18.83 19.28
CA ARG A 278 -44.18 18.67 18.18
C ARG A 278 -43.87 19.59 17.03
N PHE A 279 -43.91 19.06 15.83
CA PHE A 279 -43.68 19.75 14.57
C PHE A 279 -44.91 19.59 13.67
N HIS A 280 -45.18 20.59 12.83
CA HIS A 280 -46.25 20.53 11.85
C HIS A 280 -45.66 20.60 10.43
N CYS A 281 -45.98 19.58 9.62
CA CYS A 281 -45.57 19.51 8.23
C CYS A 281 -46.73 19.66 7.27
N PRO A 282 -46.90 20.82 6.63
CA PRO A 282 -47.94 21.04 5.59
C PRO A 282 -47.50 20.51 4.20
N GLY A 283 -46.41 19.73 4.10
CA GLY A 283 -45.83 19.23 2.83
C GLY A 283 -44.80 20.15 2.23
N SER A 284 -44.78 21.43 2.53
CA SER A 284 -43.71 22.36 2.14
C SER A 284 -43.72 23.63 2.99
N ILE A 285 -42.53 24.22 3.18
CA ILE A 285 -42.35 25.53 3.80
C ILE A 285 -41.48 26.42 2.92
N LYS A 286 -41.58 27.74 3.15
CA LYS A 286 -40.69 28.71 2.52
C LYS A 286 -39.70 29.20 3.55
N VAL A 287 -38.40 28.98 3.29
CA VAL A 287 -37.29 29.45 4.13
C VAL A 287 -36.50 30.43 3.29
N ALA A 288 -36.50 31.71 3.71
CA ALA A 288 -35.92 32.80 2.93
C ALA A 288 -36.48 32.80 1.48
N ASN A 289 -35.59 32.64 0.47
CA ASN A 289 -35.98 32.65 -0.95
C ASN A 289 -36.19 31.25 -1.53
N ARG A 290 -36.12 30.18 -0.71
CA ARG A 290 -36.23 28.79 -1.16
C ARG A 290 -37.48 28.14 -0.60
N ARG A 291 -38.12 27.30 -1.42
CA ARG A 291 -39.19 26.40 -0.98
C ARG A 291 -38.58 25.04 -0.70
N ILE A 292 -38.77 24.55 0.52
CA ILE A 292 -38.37 23.20 0.94
C ILE A 292 -39.65 22.36 0.94
N SER A 293 -39.65 21.24 0.24
CA SER A 293 -40.79 20.33 0.14
C SER A 293 -40.41 18.94 0.60
N CYS A 294 -41.35 18.22 1.19
CA CYS A 294 -41.18 16.78 1.42
C CYS A 294 -41.23 16.02 0.11
N ALA A 295 -40.68 14.78 0.13
CA ALA A 295 -40.68 13.90 -1.04
C ALA A 295 -42.14 13.70 -1.54
N GLY A 296 -42.34 13.89 -2.85
CA GLY A 296 -43.65 13.80 -3.46
C GLY A 296 -44.67 14.87 -3.00
N GLY A 297 -44.23 15.90 -2.26
CA GLY A 297 -45.11 16.93 -1.71
C GLY A 297 -46.03 16.46 -0.56
N THR A 298 -45.70 15.32 0.05
CA THR A 298 -46.48 14.69 1.11
C THR A 298 -46.56 15.58 2.34
N SER A 299 -47.78 15.82 2.84
CA SER A 299 -48.05 16.46 4.13
C SER A 299 -48.08 15.37 5.22
N HIS A 300 -47.23 15.49 6.25
CA HIS A 300 -47.19 14.55 7.36
C HIS A 300 -48.06 15.01 8.54
N GLY A 301 -48.57 16.24 8.50
CA GLY A 301 -49.37 16.78 9.60
C GLY A 301 -48.55 17.09 10.85
N SER A 302 -49.17 16.86 12.02
CA SER A 302 -48.49 17.07 13.32
C SER A 302 -47.78 15.80 13.78
N MET A 303 -46.49 15.89 14.00
CA MET A 303 -45.58 14.80 14.35
C MET A 303 -44.76 15.17 15.58
N ASP A 304 -44.29 14.21 16.33
CA ASP A 304 -43.19 14.42 17.26
C ASP A 304 -41.81 14.32 16.55
N PHE A 305 -40.73 14.59 17.27
CA PHE A 305 -39.41 14.61 16.68
C PHE A 305 -38.98 13.23 16.17
N THR A 306 -39.39 12.16 16.86
CA THR A 306 -39.11 10.79 16.42
C THR A 306 -39.78 10.49 15.10
N GLU A 307 -41.06 10.85 14.96
CA GLU A 307 -41.84 10.71 13.71
C GLU A 307 -41.24 11.55 12.56
N VAL A 308 -40.70 12.75 12.86
CA VAL A 308 -39.98 13.57 11.86
C VAL A 308 -38.79 12.78 11.25
N VAL A 309 -38.03 12.08 12.07
CA VAL A 309 -36.89 11.26 11.62
C VAL A 309 -37.36 9.99 10.92
N GLU A 310 -38.33 9.27 11.46
CA GLU A 310 -38.91 8.04 10.88
C GLU A 310 -39.50 8.27 9.48
N HIS A 311 -40.26 9.34 9.29
CA HIS A 311 -40.82 9.71 7.99
C HIS A 311 -39.85 10.46 7.08
N SER A 312 -38.62 10.67 7.54
CA SER A 312 -37.61 11.45 6.81
C SER A 312 -38.18 12.79 6.32
N CYS A 313 -38.93 13.49 7.19
CA CYS A 313 -39.59 14.73 6.85
C CYS A 313 -38.55 15.82 6.54
N ASN A 314 -38.74 16.55 5.42
CA ASN A 314 -37.83 17.65 5.05
C ASN A 314 -38.26 18.97 5.71
N VAL A 315 -39.47 19.06 6.21
CA VAL A 315 -40.07 20.28 6.76
C VAL A 315 -39.95 20.31 8.28
N GLY A 316 -40.27 19.22 8.96
CA GLY A 316 -40.13 19.08 10.42
C GLY A 316 -38.71 19.03 10.86
#